data_4212245b981d24c4db6c2296594138a8
#
_entry.id   4212245b981d24c4db6c2296594138a8
#
_cell.length_a   1.000
_cell.length_b   1.000
_cell.length_c   1.000
_cell.angle_alpha   90.00
_cell.angle_beta   90.00
_cell.angle_gamma   90.00
#
_symmetry.space_group_name_H-M   'P 1'
#
loop_
_entity.id
_entity.type
_entity.pdbx_description
1 polymer ?
#
loop_
_entity_poly.entity_id
_entity_poly.type
_entity_poly.pdbx_seq_one_letter_code
_entity_poly.pdbx_strand_id
1 'polypeptide(L)'
;MHKEFYGLKEEPLGLTPDPRFFFLTEDRKEIIDALIFTIAERDGLALLTGESGLGKTTLIQQMLLMLPSHIIAVPVFHPQKTFDELLEIILQQLNLLGQERDRNSMLSQFNDFLYRKSARGEIITIIVDEAQELSAGVLEELRLLCNPDPRRPRLLKEVFVGTPQLEEKLNFPELRQLNQRITTRRRLKPMTEDESWHYIMHRLTKAEKDASEIFTPEAILLICRNAKGIPQSLNTICHAALFIGYLLKQTRIDSPLIQKILPLFGGPKSGRWQRLRDSLRSSAAQPAKIPLITKISLLLLAYSLLAWIIFFLLTLK
;
A
#
# COMPACT_ATOMS: atom_id res chain seq x y z
N MET A 1 11.37 22.14 5.77
CA MET A 1 12.85 22.38 5.73
C MET A 1 13.48 21.79 4.47
N HIS A 2 13.58 20.44 4.25
CA HIS A 2 14.17 19.92 3.00
C HIS A 2 13.33 20.22 1.75
N LYS A 3 11.99 20.23 1.87
CA LYS A 3 11.10 20.61 0.77
C LYS A 3 11.39 22.02 0.22
N GLU A 4 11.46 22.98 1.09
CA GLU A 4 11.75 24.38 0.74
C GLU A 4 13.14 24.54 0.11
N PHE A 5 14.12 23.78 0.62
CA PHE A 5 15.47 23.77 0.08
C PHE A 5 15.53 23.32 -1.39
N TYR A 6 14.72 22.33 -1.77
CA TYR A 6 14.60 21.86 -3.15
C TYR A 6 13.50 22.55 -3.96
N GLY A 7 12.78 23.50 -3.36
CA GLY A 7 11.67 24.20 -4.00
C GLY A 7 10.44 23.33 -4.28
N LEU A 8 10.24 22.27 -3.48
CA LEU A 8 9.09 21.37 -3.58
C LEU A 8 7.89 21.98 -2.84
N LYS A 9 6.75 22.08 -3.51
CA LYS A 9 5.51 22.56 -2.87
C LYS A 9 4.90 21.54 -1.91
N GLU A 10 4.99 20.26 -2.27
CA GLU A 10 4.45 19.15 -1.49
C GLU A 10 5.54 18.09 -1.25
N GLU A 11 5.21 17.04 -0.49
CA GLU A 11 6.09 15.88 -0.28
C GLU A 11 5.79 14.80 -1.35
N PRO A 12 6.51 14.79 -2.48
CA PRO A 12 6.16 13.90 -3.59
C PRO A 12 6.48 12.43 -3.32
N LEU A 13 7.40 12.18 -2.40
CA LEU A 13 7.99 10.86 -2.15
C LEU A 13 7.66 10.36 -0.73
N GLY A 14 6.53 10.84 -0.18
CA GLY A 14 6.01 10.39 1.11
C GLY A 14 5.63 8.91 1.10
N LEU A 15 5.67 8.30 2.28
CA LEU A 15 5.31 6.89 2.47
C LEU A 15 3.78 6.69 2.61
N THR A 16 3.06 7.75 2.95
CA THR A 16 1.60 7.71 3.04
C THR A 16 1.00 7.66 1.62
N PRO A 17 0.08 6.73 1.34
CA PRO A 17 -0.64 6.70 0.08
C PRO A 17 -1.37 8.02 -0.18
N ASP A 18 -1.16 8.61 -1.36
CA ASP A 18 -1.87 9.79 -1.84
C ASP A 18 -2.26 9.58 -3.30
N PRO A 19 -3.56 9.44 -3.60
CA PRO A 19 -4.04 9.20 -4.97
C PRO A 19 -3.62 10.27 -5.98
N ARG A 20 -3.34 11.50 -5.55
CA ARG A 20 -2.88 12.59 -6.42
C ARG A 20 -1.53 12.30 -7.08
N PHE A 21 -0.70 11.51 -6.41
CA PHE A 21 0.62 11.07 -6.90
C PHE A 21 0.58 9.68 -7.51
N PHE A 22 -0.60 9.14 -7.79
CA PHE A 22 -0.70 7.82 -8.40
C PHE A 22 -0.17 7.85 -9.83
N PHE A 23 0.76 6.94 -10.11
CA PHE A 23 1.33 6.75 -11.44
C PHE A 23 0.65 5.56 -12.11
N LEU A 24 -0.19 5.86 -13.10
CA LEU A 24 -0.96 4.87 -13.83
C LEU A 24 -0.12 4.33 -15.01
N THR A 25 0.40 3.10 -14.86
CA THR A 25 0.98 2.34 -15.97
C THR A 25 -0.11 1.58 -16.71
N GLU A 26 0.18 1.09 -17.92
CA GLU A 26 -0.78 0.30 -18.70
C GLU A 26 -1.19 -0.99 -17.94
N ASP A 27 -0.23 -1.71 -17.34
CA ASP A 27 -0.51 -2.90 -16.52
C ASP A 27 -1.46 -2.58 -15.35
N ARG A 28 -1.25 -1.44 -14.67
CA ARG A 28 -2.13 -1.01 -13.58
C ARG A 28 -3.52 -0.64 -14.06
N LYS A 29 -3.62 0.00 -15.22
CA LYS A 29 -4.89 0.33 -15.85
C LYS A 29 -5.67 -0.93 -16.19
N GLU A 30 -5.03 -1.89 -16.85
CA GLU A 30 -5.64 -3.18 -17.18
C GLU A 30 -6.15 -3.93 -15.94
N ILE A 31 -5.40 -3.86 -14.82
CA ILE A 31 -5.83 -4.44 -13.55
C ILE A 31 -7.09 -3.74 -13.04
N ILE A 32 -7.09 -2.40 -12.99
CA ILE A 32 -8.26 -1.61 -12.55
C ILE A 32 -9.48 -1.93 -13.40
N ASP A 33 -9.34 -1.89 -14.73
CA ASP A 33 -10.41 -2.16 -15.67
C ASP A 33 -10.99 -3.57 -15.48
N ALA A 34 -10.13 -4.57 -15.28
CA ALA A 34 -10.55 -5.95 -15.03
C ALA A 34 -11.29 -6.11 -13.68
N LEU A 35 -10.88 -5.40 -12.64
CA LEU A 35 -11.55 -5.42 -11.34
C LEU A 35 -12.93 -4.74 -11.44
N ILE A 36 -13.00 -3.56 -12.05
CA ILE A 36 -14.28 -2.84 -12.27
C ILE A 36 -15.23 -3.69 -13.11
N PHE A 37 -14.74 -4.30 -14.19
CA PHE A 37 -15.55 -5.18 -15.03
C PHE A 37 -16.11 -6.38 -14.23
N THR A 38 -15.29 -6.98 -13.36
CA THR A 38 -15.76 -8.09 -12.52
C THR A 38 -16.83 -7.67 -11.54
N ILE A 39 -16.69 -6.47 -10.94
CA ILE A 39 -17.68 -5.90 -10.02
C ILE A 39 -18.99 -5.61 -10.77
N ALA A 40 -18.92 -4.98 -11.94
CA ALA A 40 -20.08 -4.52 -12.68
C ALA A 40 -20.84 -5.64 -13.38
N GLU A 41 -20.12 -6.53 -14.08
CA GLU A 41 -20.72 -7.39 -15.10
C GLU A 41 -20.70 -8.89 -14.74
N ARG A 42 -19.73 -9.34 -13.93
CA ARG A 42 -19.53 -10.78 -13.69
C ARG A 42 -20.09 -11.22 -12.35
N ASP A 43 -20.64 -12.42 -12.37
CA ASP A 43 -20.87 -13.20 -11.16
C ASP A 43 -19.57 -13.79 -10.67
N GLY A 44 -19.06 -13.33 -9.55
CA GLY A 44 -17.86 -13.88 -8.97
C GLY A 44 -17.15 -12.93 -8.03
N LEU A 45 -15.97 -13.36 -7.67
CA LEU A 45 -15.06 -12.71 -6.75
C LEU A 45 -13.79 -12.36 -7.50
N ALA A 46 -13.24 -11.18 -7.25
CA ALA A 46 -11.95 -10.79 -7.78
C ALA A 46 -10.85 -10.94 -6.72
N LEU A 47 -9.68 -11.37 -7.17
CA LEU A 47 -8.47 -11.48 -6.38
C LEU A 47 -7.36 -10.63 -7.00
N LEU A 48 -6.81 -9.72 -6.21
CA LEU A 48 -5.62 -8.95 -6.55
C LEU A 48 -4.49 -9.33 -5.59
N THR A 49 -3.40 -9.84 -6.11
CA THR A 49 -2.22 -10.16 -5.30
C THR A 49 -1.00 -9.39 -5.77
N GLY A 50 0.00 -9.31 -4.91
CA GLY A 50 1.29 -8.69 -5.21
C GLY A 50 2.11 -8.52 -3.95
N GLU A 51 3.44 -8.45 -4.13
CA GLU A 51 4.37 -8.26 -3.03
C GLU A 51 4.08 -6.97 -2.23
N SER A 52 4.55 -6.94 -0.98
CA SER A 52 4.44 -5.73 -0.15
C SER A 52 5.15 -4.54 -0.81
N GLY A 53 4.56 -3.36 -0.65
CA GLY A 53 5.14 -2.12 -1.18
C GLY A 53 4.91 -1.85 -2.68
N LEU A 54 4.21 -2.75 -3.42
CA LEU A 54 3.88 -2.55 -4.84
C LEU A 54 2.80 -1.50 -5.08
N GLY A 55 2.09 -1.06 -4.03
CA GLY A 55 1.05 -0.04 -4.13
C GLY A 55 -0.34 -0.61 -4.37
N LYS A 56 -0.65 -1.83 -3.89
CA LYS A 56 -1.99 -2.44 -3.96
C LYS A 56 -3.06 -1.52 -3.38
N THR A 57 -2.87 -1.06 -2.16
CA THR A 57 -3.79 -0.13 -1.50
C THR A 57 -4.04 1.14 -2.30
N THR A 58 -2.98 1.74 -2.85
CA THR A 58 -3.09 2.96 -3.69
C THR A 58 -3.84 2.67 -5.00
N LEU A 59 -3.63 1.50 -5.60
CA LEU A 59 -4.34 1.06 -6.79
C LEU A 59 -5.84 0.90 -6.50
N ILE A 60 -6.20 0.29 -5.36
CA ILE A 60 -7.59 0.19 -4.92
C ILE A 60 -8.21 1.56 -4.67
N GLN A 61 -7.50 2.46 -4.00
CA GLN A 61 -7.98 3.84 -3.80
C GLN A 61 -8.24 4.55 -5.14
N GLN A 62 -7.36 4.37 -6.12
CA GLN A 62 -7.58 4.90 -7.48
C GLN A 62 -8.76 4.24 -8.18
N MET A 63 -8.93 2.92 -8.06
CA MET A 63 -10.09 2.20 -8.60
C MET A 63 -11.39 2.73 -8.02
N LEU A 64 -11.44 2.99 -6.71
CA LEU A 64 -12.63 3.54 -6.04
C LEU A 64 -13.08 4.88 -6.63
N LEU A 65 -12.14 5.72 -7.08
CA LEU A 65 -12.46 7.00 -7.75
C LEU A 65 -13.02 6.82 -9.17
N MET A 66 -12.81 5.64 -9.76
CA MET A 66 -13.22 5.32 -11.14
C MET A 66 -14.50 4.46 -11.20
N LEU A 67 -15.02 4.02 -10.05
CA LEU A 67 -16.22 3.19 -10.01
C LEU A 67 -17.44 3.94 -10.55
N PRO A 68 -18.29 3.28 -11.35
CA PRO A 68 -19.59 3.81 -11.75
C PRO A 68 -20.48 4.15 -10.55
N SER A 69 -21.31 5.18 -10.68
CA SER A 69 -22.13 5.71 -9.57
C SER A 69 -23.17 4.74 -9.01
N HIS A 70 -23.54 3.70 -9.75
CA HIS A 70 -24.46 2.65 -9.29
C HIS A 70 -23.77 1.56 -8.45
N ILE A 71 -22.44 1.63 -8.29
CA ILE A 71 -21.67 0.70 -7.46
C ILE A 71 -21.35 1.36 -6.11
N ILE A 72 -21.84 0.75 -5.05
CA ILE A 72 -21.56 1.16 -3.67
C ILE A 72 -20.40 0.30 -3.16
N ALA A 73 -19.22 0.91 -3.01
CA ALA A 73 -18.04 0.22 -2.50
C ALA A 73 -17.90 0.38 -0.99
N VAL A 74 -17.54 -0.70 -0.32
CA VAL A 74 -17.23 -0.77 1.11
C VAL A 74 -15.78 -1.25 1.25
N PRO A 75 -14.78 -0.32 1.27
CA PRO A 75 -13.39 -0.70 1.40
C PRO A 75 -13.01 -0.98 2.86
N VAL A 76 -12.45 -2.14 3.13
CA VAL A 76 -11.90 -2.53 4.43
C VAL A 76 -10.39 -2.61 4.29
N PHE A 77 -9.66 -1.56 4.70
CA PHE A 77 -8.20 -1.48 4.57
C PHE A 77 -7.44 -2.18 5.71
N HIS A 78 -8.07 -2.37 6.85
CA HIS A 78 -7.49 -3.05 8.01
C HIS A 78 -8.50 -4.07 8.53
N PRO A 79 -8.50 -5.29 7.96
CA PRO A 79 -9.47 -6.29 8.32
C PRO A 79 -9.29 -6.74 9.77
N GLN A 80 -10.40 -6.90 10.46
CA GLN A 80 -10.44 -7.33 11.85
C GLN A 80 -10.29 -8.86 11.96
N LYS A 81 -9.94 -9.32 13.15
CA LYS A 81 -9.65 -10.75 13.38
C LYS A 81 -10.92 -11.62 13.41
N THR A 82 -12.07 -11.04 13.74
CA THR A 82 -13.36 -11.73 13.81
C THR A 82 -14.30 -11.25 12.72
N PHE A 83 -15.22 -12.12 12.31
CA PHE A 83 -16.24 -11.77 11.33
C PHE A 83 -17.20 -10.71 11.87
N ASP A 84 -17.58 -10.79 13.15
CA ASP A 84 -18.54 -9.86 13.74
C ASP A 84 -17.99 -8.41 13.77
N GLU A 85 -16.72 -8.24 14.13
CA GLU A 85 -16.04 -6.94 14.05
C GLU A 85 -15.96 -6.44 12.60
N LEU A 86 -15.69 -7.32 11.65
CA LEU A 86 -15.67 -6.98 10.24
C LEU A 86 -17.05 -6.54 9.74
N LEU A 87 -18.10 -7.26 10.14
CA LEU A 87 -19.48 -6.93 9.79
C LEU A 87 -19.90 -5.58 10.40
N GLU A 88 -19.49 -5.28 11.64
CA GLU A 88 -19.70 -3.96 12.26
C GLU A 88 -19.08 -2.83 11.42
N ILE A 89 -17.83 -2.99 10.96
CA ILE A 89 -17.16 -2.00 10.11
C ILE A 89 -17.93 -1.80 8.80
N ILE A 90 -18.38 -2.88 8.17
CA ILE A 90 -19.16 -2.83 6.93
C ILE A 90 -20.46 -2.05 7.16
N LEU A 91 -21.20 -2.38 8.22
CA LEU A 91 -22.46 -1.70 8.57
C LEU A 91 -22.24 -0.23 8.91
N GLN A 92 -21.15 0.08 9.63
CA GLN A 92 -20.80 1.47 9.96
C GLN A 92 -20.55 2.31 8.70
N GLN A 93 -19.78 1.79 7.74
CA GLN A 93 -19.51 2.48 6.49
C GLN A 93 -20.77 2.68 5.63
N LEU A 94 -21.74 1.77 5.74
CA LEU A 94 -23.02 1.88 5.07
C LEU A 94 -24.06 2.73 5.84
N ASN A 95 -23.69 3.29 7.01
CA ASN A 95 -24.58 4.01 7.93
C ASN A 95 -25.79 3.17 8.37
N LEU A 96 -25.57 1.87 8.59
CA LEU A 96 -26.61 0.89 8.98
C LEU A 96 -26.47 0.42 10.42
N LEU A 97 -25.41 0.78 11.12
CA LEU A 97 -25.14 0.27 12.47
C LEU A 97 -26.19 0.79 13.43
N GLY A 98 -27.07 -0.12 13.88
CA GLY A 98 -28.14 0.16 14.84
C GLY A 98 -27.69 0.10 16.30
N GLN A 99 -28.64 0.13 17.23
CA GLN A 99 -28.38 -0.01 18.67
C GLN A 99 -28.09 -1.47 19.07
N GLU A 100 -28.75 -2.41 18.41
CA GLU A 100 -28.53 -3.85 18.62
C GLU A 100 -27.32 -4.29 17.79
N ARG A 101 -26.34 -4.87 18.49
CA ARG A 101 -25.08 -5.33 17.90
C ARG A 101 -24.91 -6.84 17.94
N ASP A 102 -26.01 -7.55 18.15
CA ASP A 102 -25.94 -9.00 18.01
C ASP A 102 -25.81 -9.40 16.52
N ARG A 103 -25.15 -10.51 16.27
CA ARG A 103 -24.83 -10.99 14.93
C ARG A 103 -26.06 -11.16 14.03
N ASN A 104 -27.18 -11.68 14.57
CA ASN A 104 -28.36 -11.94 13.77
C ASN A 104 -29.04 -10.64 13.34
N SER A 105 -29.11 -9.66 14.23
CA SER A 105 -29.62 -8.32 13.93
C SER A 105 -28.76 -7.63 12.88
N MET A 106 -27.43 -7.67 13.01
CA MET A 106 -26.49 -7.12 12.03
C MET A 106 -26.64 -7.76 10.64
N LEU A 107 -26.73 -9.09 10.57
CA LEU A 107 -26.94 -9.81 9.30
C LEU A 107 -28.30 -9.48 8.69
N SER A 108 -29.36 -9.36 9.49
CA SER A 108 -30.69 -8.97 9.00
C SER A 108 -30.66 -7.55 8.39
N GLN A 109 -30.10 -6.59 9.10
CA GLN A 109 -29.95 -5.20 8.62
C GLN A 109 -29.18 -5.14 7.31
N PHE A 110 -28.07 -5.89 7.21
CA PHE A 110 -27.26 -5.96 6.01
C PHE A 110 -28.04 -6.56 4.83
N ASN A 111 -28.72 -7.67 5.03
CA ASN A 111 -29.52 -8.32 4.01
C ASN A 111 -30.68 -7.42 3.52
N ASP A 112 -31.39 -6.76 4.42
CA ASP A 112 -32.46 -5.81 4.06
C ASP A 112 -31.93 -4.64 3.23
N PHE A 113 -30.71 -4.17 3.55
CA PHE A 113 -30.06 -3.15 2.78
C PHE A 113 -29.70 -3.65 1.36
N LEU A 114 -29.10 -4.83 1.25
CA LEU A 114 -28.77 -5.45 -0.03
C LEU A 114 -30.01 -5.55 -0.94
N TYR A 115 -31.15 -6.00 -0.37
CA TYR A 115 -32.38 -6.11 -1.14
C TYR A 115 -32.93 -4.78 -1.63
N ARG A 116 -32.94 -3.77 -0.76
CA ARG A 116 -33.40 -2.43 -1.15
C ARG A 116 -32.53 -1.82 -2.26
N LYS A 117 -31.21 -2.03 -2.19
CA LYS A 117 -30.26 -1.50 -3.15
C LYS A 117 -30.35 -2.21 -4.50
N SER A 118 -30.43 -3.52 -4.48
CA SER A 118 -30.60 -4.31 -5.68
C SER A 118 -31.89 -3.99 -6.44
N ALA A 119 -32.99 -3.76 -5.72
CA ALA A 119 -34.25 -3.37 -6.34
C ALA A 119 -34.15 -2.05 -7.13
N ARG A 120 -33.09 -1.27 -6.88
CA ARG A 120 -32.77 -0.02 -7.59
C ARG A 120 -31.68 -0.22 -8.66
N GLY A 121 -31.23 -1.45 -8.89
CA GLY A 121 -30.13 -1.74 -9.82
C GLY A 121 -28.75 -1.33 -9.29
N GLU A 122 -28.62 -1.06 -7.98
CA GLU A 122 -27.33 -0.73 -7.36
C GLU A 122 -26.59 -2.01 -6.96
N ILE A 123 -25.27 -2.03 -7.15
CA ILE A 123 -24.38 -3.15 -6.80
C ILE A 123 -23.60 -2.77 -5.56
N ILE A 124 -23.54 -3.66 -4.56
CA ILE A 124 -22.66 -3.48 -3.40
C ILE A 124 -21.40 -4.33 -3.60
N THR A 125 -20.24 -3.74 -3.36
CA THR A 125 -18.97 -4.46 -3.37
C THR A 125 -18.20 -4.26 -2.08
N ILE A 126 -17.77 -5.35 -1.45
CA ILE A 126 -16.85 -5.32 -0.32
C ILE A 126 -15.45 -5.53 -0.87
N ILE A 127 -14.54 -4.63 -0.52
CA ILE A 127 -13.14 -4.69 -0.93
C ILE A 127 -12.30 -4.87 0.33
N VAL A 128 -11.66 -6.03 0.48
CA VAL A 128 -10.85 -6.34 1.66
C VAL A 128 -9.39 -6.27 1.27
N ASP A 129 -8.68 -5.25 1.76
CA ASP A 129 -7.23 -5.14 1.62
C ASP A 129 -6.54 -5.91 2.75
N GLU A 130 -5.30 -6.35 2.52
CA GLU A 130 -4.50 -7.20 3.40
C GLU A 130 -5.26 -8.48 3.83
N ALA A 131 -6.05 -9.06 2.93
CA ALA A 131 -6.93 -10.21 3.20
C ALA A 131 -6.18 -11.47 3.67
N GLN A 132 -4.84 -11.56 3.48
CA GLN A 132 -4.04 -12.64 4.07
C GLN A 132 -4.03 -12.60 5.61
N GLU A 133 -4.35 -11.46 6.23
CA GLU A 133 -4.45 -11.34 7.69
C GLU A 133 -5.71 -12.02 8.26
N LEU A 134 -6.77 -12.17 7.44
CA LEU A 134 -7.98 -12.86 7.85
C LEU A 134 -7.74 -14.35 8.06
N SER A 135 -8.38 -14.93 9.07
CA SER A 135 -8.41 -16.39 9.25
C SER A 135 -9.22 -17.07 8.14
N ALA A 136 -8.99 -18.36 7.91
CA ALA A 136 -9.78 -19.14 6.96
C ALA A 136 -11.27 -19.11 7.31
N GLY A 137 -11.62 -19.17 8.62
CA GLY A 137 -12.98 -19.07 9.10
C GLY A 137 -13.66 -17.76 8.69
N VAL A 138 -12.98 -16.61 8.86
CA VAL A 138 -13.55 -15.30 8.49
C VAL A 138 -13.70 -15.17 6.96
N LEU A 139 -12.76 -15.69 6.17
CA LEU A 139 -12.87 -15.73 4.71
C LEU A 139 -14.08 -16.58 4.26
N GLU A 140 -14.34 -17.70 4.93
CA GLU A 140 -15.48 -18.55 4.64
C GLU A 140 -16.80 -17.88 5.05
N GLU A 141 -16.83 -17.16 6.17
CA GLU A 141 -17.99 -16.39 6.59
C GLU A 141 -18.33 -15.25 5.62
N LEU A 142 -17.30 -14.56 5.09
CA LEU A 142 -17.50 -13.58 4.00
C LEU A 142 -18.12 -14.26 2.78
N ARG A 143 -17.58 -15.41 2.35
CA ARG A 143 -18.16 -16.19 1.27
C ARG A 143 -19.65 -16.52 1.49
N LEU A 144 -20.02 -16.86 2.74
CA LEU A 144 -21.40 -17.15 3.09
C LEU A 144 -22.27 -15.88 3.07
N LEU A 145 -21.73 -14.75 3.47
CA LEU A 145 -22.43 -13.45 3.40
C LEU A 145 -22.84 -13.11 1.96
N CYS A 146 -22.00 -13.48 0.99
CA CYS A 146 -22.28 -13.32 -0.44
C CYS A 146 -23.06 -14.48 -1.05
N ASN A 147 -23.55 -15.43 -0.24
CA ASN A 147 -24.21 -16.62 -0.75
C ASN A 147 -25.59 -16.23 -1.31
N PRO A 148 -25.82 -16.35 -2.62
CA PRO A 148 -27.10 -15.93 -3.17
C PRO A 148 -28.20 -16.91 -2.75
N ASP A 149 -29.36 -16.38 -2.34
CA ASP A 149 -30.58 -17.14 -2.48
C ASP A 149 -30.70 -17.54 -3.98
N PRO A 150 -30.81 -18.84 -4.31
CA PRO A 150 -30.92 -19.29 -5.71
C PRO A 150 -32.04 -18.60 -6.50
N ARG A 151 -32.98 -17.98 -5.83
CA ARG A 151 -34.12 -17.24 -6.39
C ARG A 151 -33.85 -15.76 -6.65
N ARG A 152 -32.64 -15.25 -6.35
CA ARG A 152 -32.36 -13.82 -6.38
C ARG A 152 -31.01 -13.52 -7.07
N PRO A 153 -30.90 -12.41 -7.78
CA PRO A 153 -29.63 -11.99 -8.39
C PRO A 153 -28.56 -11.79 -7.31
N ARG A 154 -27.31 -12.02 -7.66
CA ARG A 154 -26.17 -11.80 -6.75
C ARG A 154 -25.99 -10.32 -6.49
N LEU A 155 -26.28 -9.89 -5.27
CA LEU A 155 -26.36 -8.50 -4.86
C LEU A 155 -25.04 -7.98 -4.32
N LEU A 156 -24.18 -8.89 -3.88
CA LEU A 156 -22.90 -8.57 -3.23
C LEU A 156 -21.74 -9.12 -4.04
N LYS A 157 -20.77 -8.27 -4.30
CA LYS A 157 -19.51 -8.61 -4.94
C LYS A 157 -18.37 -8.50 -3.94
N GLU A 158 -17.29 -9.22 -4.17
CA GLU A 158 -16.12 -9.19 -3.30
C GLU A 158 -14.84 -9.02 -4.11
N VAL A 159 -13.95 -8.21 -3.58
CA VAL A 159 -12.59 -8.06 -4.06
C VAL A 159 -11.63 -8.31 -2.91
N PHE A 160 -10.88 -9.38 -2.98
CA PHE A 160 -9.81 -9.65 -2.04
C PHE A 160 -8.49 -9.15 -2.59
N VAL A 161 -7.77 -8.40 -1.75
CA VAL A 161 -6.48 -7.82 -2.07
C VAL A 161 -5.47 -8.29 -1.02
N GLY A 162 -4.30 -8.75 -1.45
CA GLY A 162 -3.32 -9.25 -0.49
C GLY A 162 -1.94 -9.54 -1.08
N THR A 163 -1.11 -10.13 -0.26
CA THR A 163 0.20 -10.66 -0.67
C THR A 163 0.05 -12.05 -1.31
N PRO A 164 1.10 -12.61 -1.94
CA PRO A 164 1.05 -13.99 -2.47
C PRO A 164 0.66 -15.04 -1.44
N GLN A 165 0.88 -14.79 -0.15
CA GLN A 165 0.44 -15.66 0.95
C GLN A 165 -1.08 -15.87 0.96
N LEU A 166 -1.86 -14.90 0.42
CA LEU A 166 -3.31 -15.09 0.27
C LEU A 166 -3.63 -16.20 -0.74
N GLU A 167 -2.89 -16.28 -1.85
CA GLU A 167 -3.06 -17.36 -2.83
C GLU A 167 -2.74 -18.73 -2.22
N GLU A 168 -1.67 -18.80 -1.42
CA GLU A 168 -1.30 -20.03 -0.70
C GLU A 168 -2.39 -20.44 0.29
N LYS A 169 -2.93 -19.47 1.05
CA LYS A 169 -4.05 -19.70 2.00
C LYS A 169 -5.31 -20.19 1.28
N LEU A 170 -5.66 -19.61 0.13
CA LEU A 170 -6.82 -20.01 -0.67
C LEU A 170 -6.72 -21.43 -1.23
N ASN A 171 -5.54 -22.03 -1.26
CA ASN A 171 -5.34 -23.43 -1.66
C ASN A 171 -5.62 -24.44 -0.54
N PHE A 172 -5.88 -23.99 0.69
CA PHE A 172 -6.23 -24.89 1.77
C PHE A 172 -7.60 -25.56 1.52
N PRO A 173 -7.76 -26.84 1.89
CA PRO A 173 -8.99 -27.59 1.63
C PRO A 173 -10.26 -26.90 2.14
N GLU A 174 -10.18 -26.22 3.28
CA GLU A 174 -11.29 -25.50 3.91
C GLU A 174 -11.77 -24.29 3.10
N LEU A 175 -10.90 -23.69 2.27
CA LEU A 175 -11.23 -22.54 1.40
C LEU A 175 -11.49 -22.92 -0.06
N ARG A 176 -11.59 -24.22 -0.36
CA ARG A 176 -11.79 -24.70 -1.74
C ARG A 176 -13.02 -24.09 -2.41
N GLN A 177 -14.12 -23.91 -1.67
CA GLN A 177 -15.35 -23.33 -2.21
C GLN A 177 -15.19 -21.85 -2.53
N LEU A 178 -14.51 -21.10 -1.66
CA LEU A 178 -14.16 -19.70 -1.90
C LEU A 178 -13.23 -19.58 -3.12
N ASN A 179 -12.20 -20.40 -3.17
CA ASN A 179 -11.23 -20.43 -4.26
C ASN A 179 -11.87 -20.69 -5.64
N GLN A 180 -12.89 -21.58 -5.71
CA GLN A 180 -13.64 -21.85 -6.94
C GLN A 180 -14.54 -20.68 -7.38
N ARG A 181 -14.90 -19.76 -6.49
CA ARG A 181 -15.73 -18.58 -6.82
C ARG A 181 -14.90 -17.42 -7.39
N ILE A 182 -13.58 -17.47 -7.31
CA ILE A 182 -12.70 -16.43 -7.83
C ILE A 182 -12.67 -16.52 -9.36
N THR A 183 -13.37 -15.61 -10.02
CA THR A 183 -13.48 -15.56 -11.50
C THR A 183 -12.40 -14.71 -12.12
N THR A 184 -11.89 -13.72 -11.39
CA THR A 184 -10.84 -12.81 -11.87
C THR A 184 -9.66 -12.84 -10.93
N ARG A 185 -8.48 -13.17 -11.45
CA ARG A 185 -7.21 -13.13 -10.72
C ARG A 185 -6.28 -12.17 -11.42
N ARG A 186 -5.75 -11.22 -10.67
CA ARG A 186 -4.74 -10.28 -11.15
C ARG A 186 -3.58 -10.25 -10.17
N ARG A 187 -2.39 -10.13 -10.73
CA ARG A 187 -1.16 -10.02 -9.93
C ARG A 187 -0.45 -8.74 -10.29
N LEU A 188 -0.31 -7.84 -9.31
CA LEU A 188 0.45 -6.62 -9.46
C LEU A 188 1.95 -6.94 -9.46
N LYS A 189 2.62 -6.56 -10.53
CA LYS A 189 4.06 -6.79 -10.72
C LYS A 189 4.87 -5.57 -10.32
N PRO A 190 6.16 -5.75 -9.98
CA PRO A 190 7.09 -4.64 -9.91
C PRO A 190 7.15 -3.87 -11.23
N MET A 191 7.34 -2.57 -11.14
CA MET A 191 7.59 -1.71 -12.31
C MET A 191 8.90 -2.09 -13.00
N THR A 192 8.97 -1.93 -14.31
CA THR A 192 10.22 -1.98 -15.08
C THR A 192 11.18 -0.84 -14.65
N GLU A 193 12.43 -0.88 -15.09
CA GLU A 193 13.38 0.19 -14.83
C GLU A 193 12.91 1.51 -15.45
N ASP A 194 12.35 1.44 -16.66
CA ASP A 194 11.78 2.59 -17.38
C ASP A 194 10.53 3.16 -16.67
N GLU A 195 9.59 2.32 -16.28
CA GLU A 195 8.43 2.75 -15.49
C GLU A 195 8.84 3.36 -14.15
N SER A 196 9.87 2.81 -13.49
CA SER A 196 10.41 3.33 -12.24
C SER A 196 11.04 4.73 -12.44
N TRP A 197 11.72 4.95 -13.56
CA TRP A 197 12.21 6.27 -13.95
C TRP A 197 11.05 7.26 -14.11
N HIS A 198 10.07 6.91 -14.93
CA HIS A 198 8.90 7.76 -15.17
C HIS A 198 8.07 7.98 -13.91
N TYR A 199 8.01 7.01 -13.00
CA TYR A 199 7.39 7.16 -11.70
C TYR A 199 8.03 8.26 -10.86
N ILE A 200 9.38 8.31 -10.77
CA ILE A 200 10.10 9.37 -10.03
C ILE A 200 9.83 10.71 -10.68
N MET A 201 9.96 10.79 -12.02
CA MET A 201 9.70 12.01 -12.78
C MET A 201 8.28 12.54 -12.53
N HIS A 202 7.28 11.66 -12.67
CA HIS A 202 5.86 12.00 -12.46
C HIS A 202 5.61 12.59 -11.07
N ARG A 203 6.13 11.95 -10.02
CA ARG A 203 5.92 12.40 -8.65
C ARG A 203 6.54 13.75 -8.36
N LEU A 204 7.74 14.01 -8.87
CA LEU A 204 8.40 15.31 -8.73
C LEU A 204 7.70 16.41 -9.55
N THR A 205 7.27 16.11 -10.77
CA THR A 205 6.47 17.04 -11.59
C THR A 205 5.14 17.41 -10.91
N LYS A 206 4.47 16.45 -10.24
CA LYS A 206 3.25 16.72 -9.43
C LYS A 206 3.53 17.65 -8.24
N ALA A 207 4.74 17.65 -7.71
CA ALA A 207 5.20 18.61 -6.69
C ALA A 207 5.73 19.92 -7.30
N GLU A 208 5.43 20.17 -8.57
CA GLU A 208 5.82 21.35 -9.36
C GLU A 208 7.35 21.53 -9.45
N LYS A 209 8.09 20.43 -9.56
CA LYS A 209 9.55 20.46 -9.69
C LYS A 209 10.04 19.49 -10.77
N ASP A 210 10.98 19.94 -11.60
CA ASP A 210 11.65 19.07 -12.54
C ASP A 210 12.65 18.17 -11.79
N ALA A 211 12.55 16.87 -12.02
CA ALA A 211 13.44 15.89 -11.39
C ALA A 211 14.90 16.11 -11.79
N SER A 212 15.19 16.61 -13.00
CA SER A 212 16.53 16.88 -13.51
C SER A 212 17.24 18.00 -12.74
N GLU A 213 16.51 18.89 -12.10
CA GLU A 213 17.06 19.94 -11.23
C GLU A 213 17.54 19.37 -9.89
N ILE A 214 16.93 18.28 -9.42
CA ILE A 214 17.19 17.69 -8.11
C ILE A 214 18.13 16.48 -8.21
N PHE A 215 17.92 15.61 -9.20
CA PHE A 215 18.69 14.38 -9.37
C PHE A 215 19.45 14.38 -10.68
N THR A 216 20.66 13.82 -10.68
CA THR A 216 21.33 13.49 -11.94
C THR A 216 20.73 12.24 -12.58
N PRO A 217 20.76 12.07 -13.91
CA PRO A 217 20.26 10.87 -14.59
C PRO A 217 20.85 9.56 -14.03
N GLU A 218 22.16 9.56 -13.73
CA GLU A 218 22.85 8.41 -13.15
C GLU A 218 22.37 8.08 -11.74
N ALA A 219 22.00 9.12 -10.95
CA ALA A 219 21.42 8.92 -9.63
C ALA A 219 20.05 8.24 -9.72
N ILE A 220 19.18 8.70 -10.63
CA ILE A 220 17.84 8.08 -10.83
C ILE A 220 18.00 6.63 -11.30
N LEU A 221 18.86 6.35 -12.28
CA LEU A 221 19.12 4.99 -12.75
C LEU A 221 19.59 4.07 -11.61
N LEU A 222 20.47 4.57 -10.77
CA LEU A 222 20.98 3.80 -9.63
C LEU A 222 19.88 3.53 -8.60
N ILE A 223 18.96 4.48 -8.36
CA ILE A 223 17.79 4.32 -7.51
C ILE A 223 16.86 3.24 -8.11
N CYS A 224 16.51 3.34 -9.40
CA CYS A 224 15.60 2.40 -10.07
C CYS A 224 16.11 0.96 -9.97
N ARG A 225 17.39 0.73 -10.26
CA ARG A 225 18.02 -0.60 -10.17
C ARG A 225 17.97 -1.19 -8.75
N ASN A 226 18.18 -0.38 -7.74
CA ASN A 226 18.20 -0.85 -6.35
C ASN A 226 16.79 -1.01 -5.76
N ALA A 227 15.85 -0.22 -6.19
CA ALA A 227 14.45 -0.32 -5.77
C ALA A 227 13.70 -1.50 -6.40
N LYS A 228 14.26 -2.11 -7.49
CA LYS A 228 13.69 -3.29 -8.18
C LYS A 228 12.23 -3.13 -8.58
N GLY A 229 11.84 -1.94 -9.00
CA GLY A 229 10.48 -1.64 -9.42
C GLY A 229 9.44 -1.55 -8.29
N ILE A 230 9.86 -1.53 -7.03
CA ILE A 230 8.95 -1.44 -5.87
C ILE A 230 8.74 0.03 -5.50
N PRO A 231 7.51 0.61 -5.66
CA PRO A 231 7.23 2.01 -5.39
C PRO A 231 7.62 2.48 -3.99
N GLN A 232 7.35 1.66 -2.98
CA GLN A 232 7.74 1.97 -1.61
C GLN A 232 9.26 2.11 -1.46
N SER A 233 10.04 1.25 -2.11
CA SER A 233 11.51 1.32 -2.10
C SER A 233 12.00 2.56 -2.84
N LEU A 234 11.42 2.89 -4.01
CA LEU A 234 11.72 4.12 -4.74
C LEU A 234 11.50 5.35 -3.86
N ASN A 235 10.32 5.45 -3.24
CA ASN A 235 9.99 6.57 -2.35
C ASN A 235 10.98 6.66 -1.19
N THR A 236 11.28 5.53 -0.55
CA THR A 236 12.17 5.49 0.61
C THR A 236 13.59 5.95 0.26
N ILE A 237 14.15 5.46 -0.86
CA ILE A 237 15.51 5.84 -1.28
C ILE A 237 15.55 7.30 -1.70
N CYS A 238 14.58 7.76 -2.51
CA CYS A 238 14.53 9.16 -2.95
C CYS A 238 14.31 10.12 -1.76
N HIS A 239 13.42 9.81 -0.83
CA HIS A 239 13.19 10.63 0.36
C HIS A 239 14.45 10.75 1.21
N ALA A 240 15.16 9.65 1.43
CA ALA A 240 16.42 9.67 2.17
C ALA A 240 17.50 10.46 1.42
N ALA A 241 17.56 10.36 0.08
CA ALA A 241 18.48 11.12 -0.74
C ALA A 241 18.22 12.63 -0.63
N LEU A 242 16.94 13.06 -0.68
CA LEU A 242 16.56 14.46 -0.47
C LEU A 242 16.95 14.94 0.92
N PHE A 243 16.66 14.14 1.96
CA PHE A 243 16.97 14.52 3.34
C PHE A 243 18.48 14.64 3.59
N ILE A 244 19.27 13.67 3.14
CA ILE A 244 20.74 13.68 3.32
C ILE A 244 21.39 14.75 2.45
N GLY A 245 20.93 14.94 1.21
CA GLY A 245 21.38 16.01 0.33
C GLY A 245 21.15 17.40 0.96
N TYR A 246 19.98 17.61 1.58
CA TYR A 246 19.69 18.83 2.35
C TYR A 246 20.69 19.04 3.49
N LEU A 247 20.99 18.01 4.29
CA LEU A 247 21.97 18.11 5.39
C LEU A 247 23.37 18.44 4.88
N LEU A 248 23.73 17.94 3.70
CA LEU A 248 25.01 18.20 3.04
C LEU A 248 25.01 19.51 2.21
N LYS A 249 23.87 20.23 2.16
CA LYS A 249 23.68 21.43 1.34
C LYS A 249 23.90 21.20 -0.15
N GLN A 250 23.65 19.98 -0.62
CA GLN A 250 23.71 19.63 -2.04
C GLN A 250 22.36 19.94 -2.69
N THR A 251 22.34 20.89 -3.61
CA THR A 251 21.14 21.25 -4.39
C THR A 251 20.81 20.23 -5.47
N ARG A 252 21.80 19.43 -5.89
CA ARG A 252 21.63 18.36 -6.88
C ARG A 252 22.23 17.06 -6.38
N ILE A 253 21.42 16.02 -6.38
CA ILE A 253 21.75 14.70 -5.87
C ILE A 253 22.41 13.88 -6.99
N ASP A 254 23.61 13.42 -6.74
CA ASP A 254 24.43 12.66 -7.68
C ASP A 254 24.52 11.17 -7.33
N SER A 255 25.07 10.37 -8.24
CA SER A 255 25.27 8.94 -8.06
C SER A 255 26.19 8.61 -6.87
N PRO A 256 27.30 9.33 -6.57
CA PRO A 256 28.09 9.09 -5.36
C PRO A 256 27.33 9.22 -4.07
N LEU A 257 26.39 10.16 -3.96
CA LEU A 257 25.54 10.28 -2.78
C LEU A 257 24.60 9.06 -2.64
N ILE A 258 23.97 8.65 -3.75
CA ILE A 258 23.11 7.45 -3.75
C ILE A 258 23.89 6.21 -3.31
N GLN A 259 25.11 6.01 -3.85
CA GLN A 259 25.95 4.87 -3.43
C GLN A 259 26.26 4.84 -1.93
N LYS A 260 26.40 6.01 -1.29
CA LYS A 260 26.62 6.11 0.16
C LYS A 260 25.37 5.75 0.98
N ILE A 261 24.17 6.06 0.48
CA ILE A 261 22.94 5.85 1.23
C ILE A 261 22.33 4.46 0.98
N LEU A 262 22.55 3.84 -0.18
CA LEU A 262 21.99 2.51 -0.50
C LEU A 262 22.29 1.43 0.55
N PRO A 263 23.47 1.36 1.17
CA PRO A 263 23.74 0.38 2.24
C PRO A 263 22.82 0.52 3.45
N LEU A 264 22.15 1.67 3.64
CA LEU A 264 21.20 1.88 4.74
C LEU A 264 19.88 1.10 4.52
N PHE A 265 19.55 0.76 3.27
CA PHE A 265 18.32 0.07 2.87
C PHE A 265 18.51 -1.40 2.52
N GLY A 266 19.77 -1.88 2.45
CA GLY A 266 20.08 -3.30 2.30
C GLY A 266 19.74 -4.04 3.59
N GLY A 267 18.78 -4.99 3.53
CA GLY A 267 18.29 -5.76 4.67
C GLY A 267 19.37 -6.43 5.52
N PRO A 268 19.04 -7.11 6.60
CA PRO A 268 19.92 -7.48 7.69
C PRO A 268 20.96 -8.55 7.26
N LYS A 269 22.01 -8.16 6.59
CA LYS A 269 23.29 -8.89 6.62
C LYS A 269 24.06 -8.28 7.79
N SER A 270 23.86 -8.85 8.94
CA SER A 270 24.40 -8.50 10.25
C SER A 270 25.94 -8.24 10.37
N GLY A 271 26.68 -8.39 9.30
CA GLY A 271 28.12 -8.11 9.25
C GLY A 271 28.50 -6.74 8.64
N ARG A 272 27.57 -6.03 8.00
CA ARG A 272 27.88 -4.74 7.34
C ARG A 272 27.78 -3.55 8.28
N TRP A 273 26.81 -3.59 9.20
CA TRP A 273 26.70 -2.62 10.29
C TRP A 273 27.87 -2.66 11.25
N GLN A 274 28.38 -3.87 11.57
CA GLN A 274 29.60 -4.02 12.36
C GLN A 274 30.81 -3.42 11.66
N ARG A 275 31.00 -3.67 10.37
CA ARG A 275 32.14 -3.09 9.60
C ARG A 275 32.06 -1.57 9.44
N LEU A 276 30.85 -1.00 9.25
CA LEU A 276 30.65 0.45 9.24
C LEU A 276 30.93 1.07 10.61
N ARG A 277 30.44 0.43 11.67
CA ARG A 277 30.69 0.83 13.07
C ARG A 277 32.16 0.77 13.42
N ASP A 278 32.85 -0.24 12.94
CA ASP A 278 34.28 -0.44 13.20
C ASP A 278 35.16 0.50 12.36
N SER A 279 34.77 0.80 11.13
CA SER A 279 35.37 1.85 10.29
C SER A 279 35.16 3.26 10.89
N LEU A 280 34.01 3.51 11.48
CA LEU A 280 33.73 4.78 12.17
C LEU A 280 34.47 4.88 13.52
N ARG A 281 34.70 3.76 14.22
CA ARG A 281 35.51 3.71 15.44
C ARG A 281 36.98 3.91 15.16
N SER A 282 37.51 3.40 14.07
CA SER A 282 38.93 3.59 13.69
C SER A 282 39.23 5.03 13.23
N SER A 283 38.26 5.76 12.71
CA SER A 283 38.36 7.21 12.40
C SER A 283 38.20 8.10 13.63
N ALA A 284 37.70 7.59 14.75
CA ALA A 284 37.44 8.37 15.96
C ALA A 284 38.66 8.53 16.89
N ALA A 285 39.84 8.05 16.50
CA ALA A 285 41.09 8.21 17.28
C ALA A 285 41.80 9.55 17.11
N GLN A 286 41.23 10.51 16.42
CA GLN A 286 41.70 11.90 16.40
C GLN A 286 40.62 12.85 16.98
N PRO A 287 40.97 13.77 17.89
CA PRO A 287 40.02 14.72 18.49
C PRO A 287 39.75 15.86 17.51
N ALA A 288 38.95 15.63 16.48
CA ALA A 288 38.48 16.69 15.62
C ALA A 288 37.15 16.34 15.00
N LYS A 289 36.10 17.11 15.36
CA LYS A 289 34.79 17.23 14.73
C LYS A 289 34.04 15.90 14.55
N ILE A 290 33.04 15.69 15.37
CA ILE A 290 32.11 14.57 15.22
C ILE A 290 31.71 14.47 13.74
N PRO A 291 32.05 13.37 13.05
CA PRO A 291 31.77 13.25 11.63
C PRO A 291 30.25 13.32 11.41
N LEU A 292 29.87 14.03 10.36
CA LEU A 292 28.48 14.30 10.01
C LEU A 292 27.64 13.00 9.94
N ILE A 293 28.26 11.89 9.57
CA ILE A 293 27.67 10.54 9.53
C ILE A 293 27.21 10.04 10.89
N THR A 294 27.93 10.34 11.98
CA THR A 294 27.53 9.98 13.36
C THR A 294 26.36 10.84 13.83
N LYS A 295 26.31 12.11 13.41
CA LYS A 295 25.13 12.98 13.66
C LYS A 295 23.91 12.50 12.90
N ILE A 296 24.09 12.03 11.65
CA ILE A 296 23.03 11.47 10.81
C ILE A 296 22.51 10.14 11.35
N SER A 297 23.37 9.23 11.78
CA SER A 297 22.93 7.94 12.36
C SER A 297 22.23 8.12 13.73
N LEU A 298 22.67 9.06 14.56
CA LEU A 298 21.99 9.40 15.81
C LEU A 298 20.64 10.06 15.58
N LEU A 299 20.52 10.93 14.57
CA LEU A 299 19.24 11.55 14.19
C LEU A 299 18.27 10.55 13.58
N LEU A 300 18.74 9.63 12.73
CA LEU A 300 17.91 8.56 12.15
C LEU A 300 17.46 7.55 13.21
N LEU A 301 18.33 7.20 14.16
CA LEU A 301 17.96 6.37 15.32
C LEU A 301 16.95 7.08 16.23
N ALA A 302 17.13 8.36 16.50
CA ALA A 302 16.17 9.14 17.26
C ALA A 302 14.81 9.26 16.54
N TYR A 303 14.82 9.43 15.22
CA TYR A 303 13.60 9.50 14.42
C TYR A 303 12.87 8.16 14.33
N SER A 304 13.59 7.06 14.16
CA SER A 304 13.00 5.71 14.18
C SER A 304 12.46 5.34 15.57
N LEU A 305 13.16 5.75 16.64
CA LEU A 305 12.68 5.55 18.02
C LEU A 305 11.44 6.40 18.31
N LEU A 306 11.40 7.64 17.83
CA LEU A 306 10.25 8.54 17.97
C LEU A 306 9.05 8.01 17.18
N ALA A 307 9.24 7.55 15.96
CA ALA A 307 8.21 6.94 15.15
C ALA A 307 7.67 5.65 15.80
N TRP A 308 8.56 4.85 16.40
CA TRP A 308 8.18 3.64 17.14
C TRP A 308 7.42 3.95 18.42
N ILE A 309 7.82 4.99 19.17
CA ILE A 309 7.12 5.46 20.36
C ILE A 309 5.74 6.02 19.98
N ILE A 310 5.63 6.80 18.92
CA ILE A 310 4.35 7.32 18.42
C ILE A 310 3.43 6.17 17.98
N PHE A 311 3.96 5.21 17.24
CA PHE A 311 3.21 4.02 16.85
C PHE A 311 2.72 3.22 18.07
N PHE A 312 3.60 3.02 19.07
CA PHE A 312 3.26 2.30 20.29
C PHE A 312 2.21 3.04 21.14
N LEU A 313 2.28 4.38 21.21
CA LEU A 313 1.29 5.20 21.91
C LEU A 313 -0.06 5.26 21.20
N LEU A 314 -0.09 5.11 19.87
CA LEU A 314 -1.32 5.04 19.08
C LEU A 314 -1.98 3.66 19.14
N THR A 315 -1.20 2.59 19.43
CA THR A 315 -1.73 1.22 19.59
C THR A 315 -2.19 0.91 21.02
N LEU A 316 -1.90 1.78 21.99
CA LEU A 316 -2.34 1.66 23.40
C LEU A 316 -3.62 2.46 23.71
N LYS A 317 -4.25 3.07 22.73
CA LYS A 317 -5.60 3.65 22.79
C LYS A 317 -6.56 2.83 21.94
#